data_d6c37b24c843d178d7e4e2e7e71c1735
#
_entry.id   d6c37b24c843d178d7e4e2e7e71c1735
#
_cell.length_a   1.000
_cell.length_b   1.000
_cell.length_c   1.000
_cell.angle_alpha   90.00
_cell.angle_beta   90.00
_cell.angle_gamma   90.00
#
_symmetry.space_group_name_H-M   'P 1'
#
loop_
_entity.id
_entity.type
_entity.pdbx_description
1 polymer ?
#
loop_
_entity_poly.entity_id
_entity_poly.type
_entity_poly.pdbx_seq_one_letter_code
_entity_poly.pdbx_strand_id
1 'polypeptide(L)'
;KIFLNGVINRKYASIKDILKFMKKTYCGKIGYEFMHISNPEERIWFRDRIEQDENALNFTKNGKEAILNKLVQAEGFEKFLATKYVGTKRFGLDGGESLIPALEQIIKIGGQNKIKEVKIGMSHRGRLNVLANVLQKSYKRIFNEFEGEINSSSEESAGDVKYHLGASSDRIMDGNSVHVGLTDNPSHLEAVNPVVLGQTRAKQFFHKDRERKKVIPILIHGDAAFAGQGVVAECFAMSGLPGHNTGGTIHIIINNQIGFTTSPRFARSSPYPSDIAKMVEAPIIHVNGDDPEAVVYATRIATEFRLKFNRDVVVDLICYRRHGHNEGDEPSFTQPLMYKKIRSHPSVYKIYGNKLVSENSITQEVLNENVKSFKNLLDEQYKSAKNYKPKIEWFEGTWSRYKPQKGKDKRGVTGYDEVKLRKISNKINIISEDKNVHKTISKIFKLRLESVEKGFGIDWSTAESLAFGSLLEEGYPVRLVGQDSGRGTFSQRHSVLRNQIDNTRYIPLNNISDKQKQFEVVDSFLSEL
;
A
#
# COMPACT_ATOMS: atom_id res chain seq x y z
N LYS A 1 3.09 -41.86 23.61
CA LYS A 1 3.31 -40.41 23.64
C LYS A 1 4.55 -40.10 22.80
N ILE A 2 4.44 -39.11 21.91
CA ILE A 2 5.52 -38.66 21.04
C ILE A 2 6.12 -37.40 21.64
N PHE A 3 7.44 -37.27 21.62
CA PHE A 3 8.16 -36.07 22.02
C PHE A 3 8.07 -35.03 20.89
N LEU A 4 7.63 -33.82 21.19
CA LEU A 4 7.30 -32.80 20.21
C LEU A 4 8.35 -31.68 20.04
N ASN A 5 9.41 -31.73 20.85
CA ASN A 5 10.48 -30.72 20.82
C ASN A 5 9.95 -29.27 20.82
N GLY A 6 8.91 -29.02 21.62
CA GLY A 6 8.30 -27.67 21.72
C GLY A 6 7.20 -27.34 20.68
N VAL A 7 6.93 -28.20 19.73
CA VAL A 7 5.77 -28.05 18.83
C VAL A 7 4.48 -28.21 19.64
N ILE A 8 3.46 -27.39 19.34
CA ILE A 8 2.15 -27.39 20.04
C ILE A 8 2.23 -26.96 21.53
N ASN A 9 3.26 -26.22 21.96
CA ASN A 9 3.44 -25.83 23.37
C ASN A 9 3.34 -27.02 24.37
N ARG A 10 3.57 -28.23 23.91
CA ARG A 10 3.54 -29.46 24.72
C ARG A 10 4.82 -30.24 24.53
N LYS A 11 5.35 -30.76 25.64
CA LYS A 11 6.54 -31.60 25.59
C LYS A 11 6.24 -32.98 24.98
N TYR A 12 5.03 -33.52 25.21
CA TYR A 12 4.57 -34.81 24.72
C TYR A 12 3.11 -34.75 24.35
N ALA A 13 2.71 -35.42 23.26
CA ALA A 13 1.31 -35.61 22.88
C ALA A 13 1.04 -37.02 22.35
N SER A 14 -0.21 -37.44 22.31
CA SER A 14 -0.63 -38.63 21.59
C SER A 14 -0.71 -38.37 20.08
N ILE A 15 -0.64 -39.41 19.26
CA ILE A 15 -0.89 -39.30 17.80
C ILE A 15 -2.26 -38.66 17.52
N LYS A 16 -3.28 -39.01 18.30
CA LYS A 16 -4.63 -38.47 18.17
C LYS A 16 -4.66 -36.96 18.41
N ASP A 17 -3.95 -36.48 19.42
CA ASP A 17 -3.87 -35.04 19.72
C ASP A 17 -3.11 -34.29 18.62
N ILE A 18 -1.99 -34.87 18.15
CA ILE A 18 -1.21 -34.30 17.04
C ILE A 18 -2.08 -34.18 15.79
N LEU A 19 -2.78 -35.26 15.40
CA LEU A 19 -3.65 -35.24 14.22
C LEU A 19 -4.79 -34.24 14.37
N LYS A 20 -5.40 -34.13 15.55
CA LYS A 20 -6.45 -33.14 15.84
C LYS A 20 -5.91 -31.73 15.67
N PHE A 21 -4.75 -31.46 16.21
CA PHE A 21 -4.09 -30.17 16.12
C PHE A 21 -3.70 -29.82 14.68
N MET A 22 -3.03 -30.73 13.96
CA MET A 22 -2.63 -30.52 12.56
C MET A 22 -3.84 -30.27 11.66
N LYS A 23 -4.93 -31.02 11.84
CA LYS A 23 -6.18 -30.75 11.11
C LYS A 23 -6.77 -29.39 11.42
N LYS A 24 -6.74 -28.95 12.69
CA LYS A 24 -7.22 -27.61 13.09
C LYS A 24 -6.38 -26.52 12.43
N THR A 25 -5.07 -26.67 12.40
CA THR A 25 -4.15 -25.66 11.87
C THR A 25 -4.13 -25.62 10.35
N TYR A 26 -4.04 -26.77 9.68
CA TYR A 26 -3.78 -26.83 8.23
C TYR A 26 -4.96 -27.23 7.36
N CYS A 27 -6.06 -27.73 7.97
CA CYS A 27 -7.27 -28.13 7.23
C CYS A 27 -8.50 -27.28 7.58
N GLY A 28 -8.26 -26.08 8.13
CA GLY A 28 -9.31 -25.14 8.54
C GLY A 28 -9.69 -24.15 7.44
N LYS A 29 -9.96 -22.91 7.85
CA LYS A 29 -10.35 -21.80 6.96
C LYS A 29 -9.17 -20.98 6.45
N ILE A 30 -7.95 -21.32 6.88
CA ILE A 30 -6.71 -20.64 6.53
C ILE A 30 -5.73 -21.66 5.97
N GLY A 31 -5.14 -21.34 4.82
CA GLY A 31 -4.02 -22.04 4.22
C GLY A 31 -2.75 -21.22 4.33
N TYR A 32 -1.61 -21.85 4.54
CA TYR A 32 -0.35 -21.17 4.74
C TYR A 32 0.71 -21.69 3.77
N GLU A 33 1.36 -20.77 3.04
CA GLU A 33 2.53 -21.07 2.22
C GLU A 33 3.74 -20.30 2.73
N PHE A 34 4.67 -21.01 3.35
CA PHE A 34 5.89 -20.43 3.94
C PHE A 34 7.13 -21.35 3.81
N MET A 35 6.94 -22.57 3.32
CA MET A 35 8.04 -23.53 3.18
C MET A 35 9.04 -23.18 2.10
N HIS A 36 8.67 -22.28 1.19
CA HIS A 36 9.57 -21.72 0.16
C HIS A 36 10.52 -20.63 0.69
N ILE A 37 10.35 -20.18 1.93
CA ILE A 37 11.23 -19.20 2.57
C ILE A 37 12.57 -19.89 2.90
N SER A 38 13.67 -19.38 2.34
CA SER A 38 15.00 -19.93 2.56
C SER A 38 15.57 -19.59 3.95
N ASN A 39 15.22 -18.39 4.48
CA ASN A 39 15.67 -17.96 5.80
C ASN A 39 15.06 -18.83 6.93
N PRO A 40 15.86 -19.60 7.69
CA PRO A 40 15.35 -20.49 8.73
C PRO A 40 14.65 -19.76 9.87
N GLU A 41 15.10 -18.55 10.23
CA GLU A 41 14.50 -17.78 11.34
C GLU A 41 13.09 -17.35 11.00
N GLU A 42 12.88 -16.82 9.78
CA GLU A 42 11.56 -16.41 9.27
C GLU A 42 10.61 -17.62 9.19
N ARG A 43 11.09 -18.74 8.63
CA ARG A 43 10.31 -19.98 8.47
C ARG A 43 9.92 -20.60 9.80
N ILE A 44 10.85 -20.67 10.77
CA ILE A 44 10.61 -21.20 12.11
C ILE A 44 9.61 -20.31 12.85
N TRP A 45 9.78 -18.98 12.81
CA TRP A 45 8.86 -18.06 13.44
C TRP A 45 7.44 -18.23 12.90
N PHE A 46 7.31 -18.31 11.55
CA PHE A 46 6.00 -18.45 10.92
C PHE A 46 5.32 -19.75 11.34
N ARG A 47 6.04 -20.87 11.29
CA ARG A 47 5.56 -22.16 11.78
C ARG A 47 5.11 -22.07 13.24
N ASP A 48 5.99 -21.58 14.10
CA ASP A 48 5.72 -21.51 15.54
C ASP A 48 4.51 -20.61 15.82
N ARG A 49 4.36 -19.52 15.05
CA ARG A 49 3.24 -18.60 15.22
C ARG A 49 1.89 -19.22 14.87
N ILE A 50 1.83 -20.10 13.90
CA ILE A 50 0.57 -20.78 13.49
C ILE A 50 0.34 -22.08 14.29
N GLU A 51 1.38 -22.73 14.80
CA GLU A 51 1.29 -24.01 15.48
C GLU A 51 1.21 -23.90 17.00
N GLN A 52 1.65 -22.82 17.62
CA GLN A 52 1.66 -22.68 19.08
C GLN A 52 0.39 -22.08 19.68
N ASP A 53 -0.41 -21.39 18.91
CA ASP A 53 -1.60 -20.69 19.40
C ASP A 53 -2.86 -21.57 19.28
N GLU A 54 -3.07 -22.44 20.27
CA GLU A 54 -4.29 -23.28 20.34
C GLU A 54 -5.59 -22.45 20.39
N ASN A 55 -5.48 -21.18 20.80
CA ASN A 55 -6.60 -20.25 20.98
C ASN A 55 -6.60 -19.08 19.97
N ALA A 56 -5.87 -19.22 18.88
CA ALA A 56 -5.65 -18.16 17.90
C ALA A 56 -6.94 -17.47 17.39
N LEU A 57 -8.01 -18.23 17.28
CA LEU A 57 -9.33 -17.74 16.81
C LEU A 57 -10.33 -17.47 17.95
N ASN A 58 -9.88 -17.44 19.21
CA ASN A 58 -10.73 -17.10 20.34
C ASN A 58 -10.76 -15.58 20.56
N PHE A 59 -11.70 -14.94 19.93
CA PHE A 59 -11.98 -13.51 20.14
C PHE A 59 -12.84 -13.30 21.38
N THR A 60 -12.58 -12.21 22.10
CA THR A 60 -13.48 -11.76 23.17
C THR A 60 -14.84 -11.39 22.61
N LYS A 61 -15.87 -11.37 23.44
CA LYS A 61 -17.22 -10.93 23.04
C LYS A 61 -17.17 -9.55 22.35
N ASN A 62 -16.50 -8.58 22.94
CA ASN A 62 -16.33 -7.25 22.36
C ASN A 62 -15.60 -7.28 21.01
N GLY A 63 -14.60 -8.15 20.86
CA GLY A 63 -13.91 -8.34 19.58
C GLY A 63 -14.82 -8.89 18.49
N LYS A 64 -15.65 -9.88 18.82
CA LYS A 64 -16.66 -10.45 17.91
C LYS A 64 -17.70 -9.41 17.49
N GLU A 65 -18.22 -8.63 18.46
CA GLU A 65 -19.17 -7.55 18.20
C GLU A 65 -18.55 -6.45 17.33
N ALA A 66 -17.29 -6.08 17.56
CA ALA A 66 -16.59 -5.10 16.75
C ALA A 66 -16.43 -5.57 15.27
N ILE A 67 -16.10 -6.85 15.06
CA ILE A 67 -16.05 -7.45 13.72
C ILE A 67 -17.42 -7.40 13.06
N LEU A 68 -18.47 -7.84 13.77
CA LEU A 68 -19.86 -7.82 13.27
C LEU A 68 -20.29 -6.42 12.86
N ASN A 69 -20.05 -5.42 13.71
CA ASN A 69 -20.40 -4.04 13.44
C ASN A 69 -19.73 -3.51 12.16
N LYS A 70 -18.46 -3.87 11.92
CA LYS A 70 -17.76 -3.50 10.70
C LYS A 70 -18.33 -4.17 9.45
N LEU A 71 -18.78 -5.41 9.56
CA LEU A 71 -19.46 -6.11 8.46
C LEU A 71 -20.83 -5.51 8.16
N VAL A 72 -21.61 -5.16 9.20
CA VAL A 72 -22.91 -4.47 9.06
C VAL A 72 -22.71 -3.10 8.38
N GLN A 73 -21.67 -2.35 8.79
CA GLN A 73 -21.33 -1.07 8.17
C GLN A 73 -20.92 -1.26 6.69
N ALA A 74 -20.06 -2.22 6.40
CA ALA A 74 -19.57 -2.46 5.05
C ALA A 74 -20.71 -2.80 4.08
N GLU A 75 -21.48 -3.82 4.39
CA GLU A 75 -22.58 -4.25 3.51
C GLU A 75 -23.76 -3.26 3.52
N GLY A 76 -24.10 -2.71 4.68
CA GLY A 76 -25.21 -1.74 4.82
C GLY A 76 -24.97 -0.48 3.99
N PHE A 77 -23.72 0.01 3.95
CA PHE A 77 -23.35 1.16 3.13
C PHE A 77 -23.51 0.87 1.63
N GLU A 78 -23.00 -0.27 1.14
CA GLU A 78 -23.10 -0.64 -0.27
C GLU A 78 -24.55 -0.87 -0.71
N LYS A 79 -25.35 -1.54 0.11
CA LYS A 79 -26.79 -1.70 -0.14
C LYS A 79 -27.54 -0.37 -0.16
N PHE A 80 -27.17 0.55 0.73
CA PHE A 80 -27.75 1.88 0.73
C PHE A 80 -27.45 2.63 -0.58
N LEU A 81 -26.19 2.63 -0.99
CA LEU A 81 -25.79 3.21 -2.28
C LEU A 81 -26.52 2.54 -3.46
N ALA A 82 -26.65 1.22 -3.44
CA ALA A 82 -27.38 0.49 -4.47
C ALA A 82 -28.84 0.91 -4.60
N THR A 83 -29.49 1.22 -3.47
CA THR A 83 -30.88 1.65 -3.44
C THR A 83 -31.05 3.11 -3.89
N LYS A 84 -30.12 4.01 -3.49
CA LYS A 84 -30.25 5.44 -3.78
C LYS A 84 -29.70 5.82 -5.15
N TYR A 85 -28.67 5.13 -5.64
CA TYR A 85 -27.94 5.47 -6.87
C TYR A 85 -27.94 4.29 -7.82
N VAL A 86 -29.14 3.91 -8.28
CA VAL A 86 -29.36 2.79 -9.21
C VAL A 86 -28.58 3.03 -10.51
N GLY A 87 -27.86 2.01 -10.99
CA GLY A 87 -27.11 2.06 -12.24
C GLY A 87 -25.81 2.90 -12.20
N THR A 88 -25.54 3.62 -11.11
CA THR A 88 -24.30 4.37 -10.97
C THR A 88 -23.14 3.44 -10.65
N LYS A 89 -22.01 3.57 -11.34
CA LYS A 89 -20.81 2.79 -11.06
C LYS A 89 -20.27 3.10 -9.67
N ARG A 90 -20.08 2.06 -8.85
CA ARG A 90 -19.59 2.14 -7.48
C ARG A 90 -18.42 1.20 -7.23
N PHE A 91 -18.31 0.13 -8.01
CA PHE A 91 -17.34 -0.96 -7.84
C PHE A 91 -17.36 -1.51 -6.42
N GLY A 92 -18.51 -2.00 -6.00
CA GLY A 92 -18.77 -2.45 -4.64
C GLY A 92 -17.86 -3.59 -4.18
N LEU A 93 -17.71 -3.66 -2.86
CA LEU A 93 -16.94 -4.70 -2.16
C LEU A 93 -17.74 -5.98 -1.94
N ASP A 94 -19.04 -5.97 -2.28
CA ASP A 94 -19.97 -7.07 -1.99
C ASP A 94 -19.39 -8.45 -2.27
N GLY A 95 -19.34 -9.28 -1.23
CA GLY A 95 -18.71 -10.59 -1.20
C GLY A 95 -17.30 -10.63 -0.60
N GLY A 96 -16.68 -9.46 -0.39
CA GLY A 96 -15.35 -9.29 0.21
C GLY A 96 -15.35 -8.38 1.44
N GLU A 97 -16.48 -8.24 2.14
CA GLU A 97 -16.68 -7.28 3.25
C GLU A 97 -15.71 -7.50 4.41
N SER A 98 -15.17 -8.70 4.57
CA SER A 98 -14.15 -9.03 5.58
C SER A 98 -12.84 -8.23 5.41
N LEU A 99 -12.62 -7.56 4.26
CA LEU A 99 -11.53 -6.59 4.07
C LEU A 99 -11.61 -5.45 5.11
N ILE A 100 -12.80 -5.00 5.47
CA ILE A 100 -12.95 -3.85 6.38
C ILE A 100 -12.45 -4.18 7.79
N PRO A 101 -12.90 -5.24 8.48
CA PRO A 101 -12.29 -5.64 9.76
C PRO A 101 -10.82 -6.06 9.63
N ALA A 102 -10.35 -6.55 8.48
CA ALA A 102 -8.94 -6.84 8.23
C ALA A 102 -8.07 -5.58 8.30
N LEU A 103 -8.46 -4.51 7.61
CA LEU A 103 -7.76 -3.22 7.65
C LEU A 103 -7.78 -2.59 9.03
N GLU A 104 -8.91 -2.65 9.74
CA GLU A 104 -9.01 -2.18 11.12
C GLU A 104 -8.04 -2.93 12.04
N GLN A 105 -7.86 -4.24 11.85
CA GLN A 105 -6.91 -5.03 12.62
C GLN A 105 -5.45 -4.60 12.36
N ILE A 106 -5.09 -4.34 11.11
CA ILE A 106 -3.74 -3.87 10.77
C ILE A 106 -3.48 -2.51 11.42
N ILE A 107 -4.42 -1.56 11.32
CA ILE A 107 -4.30 -0.23 11.92
C ILE A 107 -4.22 -0.32 13.44
N LYS A 108 -5.01 -1.21 14.08
CA LYS A 108 -4.97 -1.45 15.52
C LYS A 108 -3.61 -1.94 15.98
N ILE A 109 -3.06 -2.97 15.31
CA ILE A 109 -1.71 -3.47 15.63
C ILE A 109 -0.67 -2.37 15.39
N GLY A 110 -0.87 -1.57 14.32
CA GLY A 110 -0.05 -0.40 14.05
C GLY A 110 0.01 0.55 15.24
N GLY A 111 -1.14 0.94 15.80
CA GLY A 111 -1.23 1.77 16.99
C GLY A 111 -0.52 1.16 18.20
N GLN A 112 -0.76 -0.11 18.47
CA GLN A 112 -0.10 -0.86 19.56
C GLN A 112 1.43 -0.89 19.42
N ASN A 113 1.94 -0.89 18.20
CA ASN A 113 3.38 -0.87 17.88
C ASN A 113 3.94 0.53 17.59
N LYS A 114 3.21 1.60 17.94
CA LYS A 114 3.63 3.00 17.79
C LYS A 114 3.92 3.40 16.33
N ILE A 115 3.26 2.77 15.37
CA ILE A 115 3.28 3.18 13.97
C ILE A 115 2.71 4.60 13.88
N LYS A 116 3.33 5.46 13.08
CA LYS A 116 2.90 6.84 12.88
C LYS A 116 1.99 7.00 11.68
N GLU A 117 2.31 6.29 10.60
CA GLU A 117 1.53 6.40 9.36
C GLU A 117 1.30 5.02 8.71
N VAL A 118 0.12 4.85 8.14
CA VAL A 118 -0.24 3.74 7.25
C VAL A 118 -0.59 4.34 5.89
N LYS A 119 0.11 3.91 4.84
CA LYS A 119 -0.17 4.31 3.47
C LYS A 119 -0.86 3.20 2.72
N ILE A 120 -2.04 3.48 2.17
CA ILE A 120 -2.86 2.49 1.45
C ILE A 120 -2.87 2.83 -0.03
N GLY A 121 -2.61 1.82 -0.87
CA GLY A 121 -2.87 1.82 -2.29
C GLY A 121 -3.91 0.78 -2.64
N MET A 122 -4.85 1.12 -3.49
CA MET A 122 -5.86 0.16 -3.96
C MET A 122 -6.51 0.62 -5.27
N SER A 123 -7.04 -0.34 -6.00
CA SER A 123 -7.89 -0.09 -7.17
C SER A 123 -9.28 0.45 -6.75
N HIS A 124 -10.19 0.52 -7.71
CA HIS A 124 -11.56 1.03 -7.50
C HIS A 124 -12.44 0.12 -6.64
N ARG A 125 -12.23 -1.23 -6.64
CA ARG A 125 -13.13 -2.17 -5.94
C ARG A 125 -13.05 -2.03 -4.42
N GLY A 126 -14.21 -1.72 -3.82
CA GLY A 126 -14.32 -1.48 -2.37
C GLY A 126 -13.76 -0.15 -1.90
N ARG A 127 -13.28 0.72 -2.81
CA ARG A 127 -12.65 1.99 -2.43
C ARG A 127 -13.58 2.91 -1.67
N LEU A 128 -14.84 3.05 -2.09
CA LEU A 128 -15.83 3.87 -1.38
C LEU A 128 -16.07 3.34 0.04
N ASN A 129 -16.06 2.02 0.20
CA ASN A 129 -16.21 1.37 1.50
C ASN A 129 -15.01 1.64 2.42
N VAL A 130 -13.78 1.55 1.89
CA VAL A 130 -12.56 1.91 2.62
C VAL A 130 -12.55 3.39 3.01
N LEU A 131 -12.93 4.28 2.10
CA LEU A 131 -13.06 5.72 2.39
C LEU A 131 -14.02 5.97 3.55
N ALA A 132 -15.21 5.34 3.54
CA ALA A 132 -16.22 5.53 4.57
C ALA A 132 -15.86 4.84 5.91
N ASN A 133 -15.57 3.54 5.88
CA ASN A 133 -15.53 2.69 7.07
C ASN A 133 -14.13 2.50 7.67
N VAL A 134 -13.07 2.83 6.92
CA VAL A 134 -11.68 2.78 7.42
C VAL A 134 -11.12 4.18 7.63
N LEU A 135 -11.19 5.06 6.62
CA LEU A 135 -10.71 6.43 6.72
C LEU A 135 -11.71 7.39 7.37
N GLN A 136 -12.93 6.92 7.67
CA GLN A 136 -13.98 7.73 8.33
C GLN A 136 -14.37 8.99 7.53
N LYS A 137 -14.26 8.94 6.19
CA LYS A 137 -14.81 9.99 5.34
C LYS A 137 -16.33 10.07 5.59
N SER A 138 -16.84 11.27 5.87
CA SER A 138 -18.24 11.47 6.20
C SER A 138 -19.19 10.94 5.12
N TYR A 139 -20.18 10.12 5.49
CA TYR A 139 -21.20 9.61 4.57
C TYR A 139 -21.92 10.74 3.82
N LYS A 140 -22.26 11.84 4.50
CA LYS A 140 -22.89 13.00 3.86
C LYS A 140 -22.03 13.62 2.76
N ARG A 141 -20.70 13.62 2.93
CA ARG A 141 -19.77 14.09 1.91
C ARG A 141 -19.77 13.15 0.70
N ILE A 142 -19.74 11.84 0.95
CA ILE A 142 -19.78 10.84 -0.14
C ILE A 142 -21.11 10.96 -0.90
N PHE A 143 -22.24 11.11 -0.21
CA PHE A 143 -23.55 11.29 -0.85
C PHE A 143 -23.61 12.59 -1.67
N ASN A 144 -23.07 13.69 -1.15
CA ASN A 144 -22.97 14.95 -1.88
C ASN A 144 -22.12 14.80 -3.16
N GLU A 145 -21.01 14.06 -3.11
CA GLU A 145 -20.19 13.74 -4.29
C GLU A 145 -20.95 12.90 -5.32
N PHE A 146 -21.95 12.09 -4.91
CA PHE A 146 -22.84 11.37 -5.82
C PHE A 146 -23.88 12.29 -6.48
N GLU A 147 -24.38 13.31 -5.80
CA GLU A 147 -25.33 14.27 -6.33
C GLU A 147 -24.71 15.27 -7.32
N GLY A 148 -23.39 15.24 -7.51
CA GLY A 148 -22.69 16.08 -8.50
C GLY A 148 -22.46 17.53 -8.05
N GLU A 149 -22.71 17.87 -6.79
CA GLU A 149 -22.42 19.19 -6.21
C GLU A 149 -20.93 19.35 -5.81
N ILE A 150 -20.02 18.82 -6.60
CA ILE A 150 -18.63 19.26 -6.54
C ILE A 150 -18.61 20.63 -7.20
N ASN A 151 -18.42 21.69 -6.41
CA ASN A 151 -18.35 23.05 -6.90
C ASN A 151 -17.43 23.14 -8.14
N SER A 152 -18.03 23.26 -9.30
CA SER A 152 -17.41 23.51 -10.60
C SER A 152 -16.85 24.94 -10.73
N SER A 153 -16.57 25.62 -9.62
CA SER A 153 -16.10 27.01 -9.61
C SER A 153 -14.59 27.17 -9.81
N SER A 154 -13.86 26.08 -10.02
CA SER A 154 -12.49 26.15 -10.54
C SER A 154 -12.37 25.31 -11.80
N GLU A 155 -12.05 25.94 -12.92
CA GLU A 155 -11.68 25.30 -14.18
C GLU A 155 -10.51 24.30 -14.07
N GLU A 156 -9.94 24.15 -12.86
CA GLU A 156 -8.80 23.29 -12.54
C GLU A 156 -9.18 21.97 -11.86
N SER A 157 -10.43 21.76 -11.42
CA SER A 157 -10.87 20.44 -10.98
C SER A 157 -11.40 19.68 -12.21
N ALA A 158 -10.50 19.11 -12.99
CA ALA A 158 -10.89 18.02 -13.90
C ALA A 158 -11.64 17.00 -13.04
N GLY A 159 -12.97 16.86 -13.28
CA GLY A 159 -13.85 16.05 -12.43
C GLY A 159 -13.42 14.60 -12.41
N ASP A 160 -12.48 14.28 -11.51
CA ASP A 160 -12.04 12.90 -11.33
C ASP A 160 -13.20 12.10 -10.72
N VAL A 161 -13.26 10.84 -11.12
CA VAL A 161 -14.35 9.97 -10.66
C VAL A 161 -14.19 9.65 -9.19
N LYS A 162 -15.29 9.71 -8.44
CA LYS A 162 -15.33 9.53 -6.98
C LYS A 162 -14.63 8.28 -6.44
N TYR A 163 -14.54 7.22 -7.23
CA TYR A 163 -13.85 5.98 -6.86
C TYR A 163 -12.35 5.96 -7.21
N HIS A 164 -11.79 7.10 -7.62
CA HIS A 164 -10.34 7.32 -7.76
C HIS A 164 -9.78 8.22 -6.64
N LEU A 165 -10.65 8.97 -5.96
CA LEU A 165 -10.24 9.93 -4.94
C LEU A 165 -9.55 9.26 -3.75
N GLY A 166 -8.52 9.92 -3.24
CA GLY A 166 -7.87 9.61 -1.99
C GLY A 166 -8.48 10.34 -0.80
N ALA A 167 -8.02 10.01 0.37
CA ALA A 167 -8.30 10.72 1.61
C ALA A 167 -7.27 10.35 2.67
N SER A 168 -7.20 11.14 3.75
CA SER A 168 -6.45 10.75 4.94
C SER A 168 -7.21 11.13 6.20
N SER A 169 -6.93 10.43 7.29
CA SER A 169 -7.49 10.70 8.61
C SER A 169 -6.57 10.21 9.71
N ASP A 170 -6.68 10.81 10.88
CA ASP A 170 -6.00 10.34 12.08
C ASP A 170 -6.91 9.37 12.83
N ARG A 171 -6.38 8.20 13.13
CA ARG A 171 -7.09 7.13 13.85
C ARG A 171 -6.43 6.93 15.21
N ILE A 172 -7.22 7.00 16.27
CA ILE A 172 -6.73 6.74 17.64
C ILE A 172 -6.95 5.26 17.95
N MET A 173 -5.86 4.54 18.18
CA MET A 173 -5.84 3.12 18.53
C MET A 173 -5.06 2.90 19.82
N ASP A 174 -5.75 2.43 20.85
CA ASP A 174 -5.17 2.17 22.18
C ASP A 174 -4.32 3.36 22.70
N GLY A 175 -4.84 4.59 22.52
CA GLY A 175 -4.20 5.85 22.96
C GLY A 175 -3.11 6.39 22.01
N ASN A 176 -2.78 5.69 20.93
CA ASN A 176 -1.81 6.17 19.92
C ASN A 176 -2.52 6.68 18.68
N SER A 177 -2.07 7.82 18.16
CA SER A 177 -2.53 8.35 16.88
C SER A 177 -1.77 7.71 15.73
N VAL A 178 -2.51 7.15 14.76
CA VAL A 178 -1.99 6.60 13.51
C VAL A 178 -2.61 7.38 12.36
N HIS A 179 -1.79 8.05 11.57
CA HIS A 179 -2.24 8.72 10.35
C HIS A 179 -2.46 7.69 9.24
N VAL A 180 -3.68 7.56 8.74
CA VAL A 180 -4.03 6.63 7.66
C VAL A 180 -4.33 7.41 6.40
N GLY A 181 -3.60 7.13 5.32
CA GLY A 181 -3.78 7.81 4.03
C GLY A 181 -4.01 6.81 2.91
N LEU A 182 -5.08 7.02 2.15
CA LEU A 182 -5.38 6.33 0.90
C LEU A 182 -4.94 7.21 -0.26
N THR A 183 -4.03 6.72 -1.06
CA THR A 183 -3.50 7.44 -2.23
C THR A 183 -4.53 7.45 -3.36
N ASP A 184 -4.67 8.58 -4.06
CA ASP A 184 -5.44 8.65 -5.31
C ASP A 184 -4.90 7.65 -6.33
N ASN A 185 -5.76 7.10 -7.18
CA ASN A 185 -5.33 6.16 -8.21
C ASN A 185 -5.97 6.45 -9.57
N PRO A 186 -5.29 6.14 -10.68
CA PRO A 186 -5.90 6.14 -12.01
C PRO A 186 -6.72 4.87 -12.24
N SER A 187 -7.40 4.78 -13.39
CA SER A 187 -8.07 3.55 -13.84
C SER A 187 -7.10 2.42 -14.21
N HIS A 188 -5.81 2.73 -14.41
CA HIS A 188 -4.78 1.73 -14.69
C HIS A 188 -4.50 0.91 -13.43
N LEU A 189 -4.90 -0.35 -13.48
CA LEU A 189 -4.75 -1.26 -12.34
C LEU A 189 -3.27 -1.43 -11.97
N GLU A 190 -3.00 -1.40 -10.66
CA GLU A 190 -1.69 -1.58 -10.05
C GLU A 190 -0.68 -0.41 -10.23
N ALA A 191 -0.99 0.59 -11.09
CA ALA A 191 -0.10 1.74 -11.29
C ALA A 191 0.12 2.58 -10.01
N VAL A 192 -0.76 2.49 -9.03
CA VAL A 192 -0.63 3.17 -7.73
C VAL A 192 0.40 2.49 -6.81
N ASN A 193 0.77 1.24 -7.05
CA ASN A 193 1.65 0.48 -6.16
C ASN A 193 3.01 1.16 -5.95
N PRO A 194 3.80 1.45 -7.00
CA PRO A 194 5.09 2.12 -6.83
C PRO A 194 4.94 3.53 -6.24
N VAL A 195 3.83 4.23 -6.52
CA VAL A 195 3.54 5.55 -5.93
C VAL A 195 3.41 5.46 -4.42
N VAL A 196 2.67 4.47 -3.91
CA VAL A 196 2.50 4.23 -2.48
C VAL A 196 3.82 3.83 -1.82
N LEU A 197 4.62 2.99 -2.47
CA LEU A 197 5.95 2.62 -1.99
C LEU A 197 6.88 3.84 -1.91
N GLY A 198 6.88 4.68 -2.95
CA GLY A 198 7.64 5.93 -2.99
C GLY A 198 7.20 6.91 -1.89
N GLN A 199 5.88 7.12 -1.71
CA GLN A 199 5.34 7.94 -0.63
C GLN A 199 5.72 7.39 0.75
N THR A 200 5.63 6.08 0.95
CA THR A 200 6.06 5.43 2.20
C THR A 200 7.53 5.68 2.47
N ARG A 201 8.39 5.50 1.47
CA ARG A 201 9.82 5.73 1.58
C ARG A 201 10.15 7.18 1.92
N ALA A 202 9.46 8.15 1.30
CA ALA A 202 9.60 9.57 1.59
C ALA A 202 9.17 9.90 3.03
N LYS A 203 8.03 9.36 3.48
CA LYS A 203 7.56 9.55 4.86
C LYS A 203 8.52 8.95 5.88
N GLN A 204 9.08 7.76 5.62
CA GLN A 204 10.12 7.17 6.47
C GLN A 204 11.35 8.08 6.56
N PHE A 205 11.76 8.70 5.45
CA PHE A 205 12.85 9.67 5.45
C PHE A 205 12.54 10.89 6.35
N PHE A 206 11.37 11.51 6.21
CA PHE A 206 10.94 12.65 7.02
C PHE A 206 10.77 12.31 8.50
N HIS A 207 10.29 11.11 8.83
CA HIS A 207 10.20 10.62 10.21
C HIS A 207 11.53 10.12 10.79
N LYS A 208 12.64 10.19 10.03
CA LYS A 208 13.94 9.62 10.41
C LYS A 208 13.81 8.13 10.81
N ASP A 209 12.96 7.42 10.09
CA ASP A 209 12.63 6.01 10.33
C ASP A 209 13.62 5.09 9.60
N ARG A 210 14.82 4.98 10.14
CA ARG A 210 15.89 4.15 9.56
C ARG A 210 15.55 2.65 9.64
N GLU A 211 14.81 2.24 10.65
CA GLU A 211 14.38 0.85 10.86
C GLU A 211 13.14 0.46 10.07
N ARG A 212 12.49 1.41 9.38
CA ARG A 212 11.29 1.18 8.57
C ARG A 212 10.10 0.60 9.34
N LYS A 213 9.97 1.02 10.60
CA LYS A 213 8.93 0.54 11.53
C LYS A 213 7.87 1.58 11.88
N LYS A 214 8.04 2.85 11.45
CA LYS A 214 7.08 3.92 11.77
C LYS A 214 6.04 4.16 10.68
N VAL A 215 6.36 3.81 9.43
CA VAL A 215 5.44 3.98 8.29
C VAL A 215 5.30 2.66 7.56
N ILE A 216 4.06 2.20 7.37
CA ILE A 216 3.74 0.89 6.76
C ILE A 216 2.95 1.10 5.47
N PRO A 217 3.37 0.51 4.33
CA PRO A 217 2.54 0.40 3.14
C PRO A 217 1.59 -0.80 3.21
N ILE A 218 0.36 -0.58 2.74
CA ILE A 218 -0.62 -1.63 2.46
C ILE A 218 -1.04 -1.48 1.00
N LEU A 219 -0.98 -2.55 0.23
CA LEU A 219 -1.45 -2.60 -1.14
C LEU A 219 -2.59 -3.60 -1.26
N ILE A 220 -3.72 -3.16 -1.82
CA ILE A 220 -4.92 -3.96 -1.98
C ILE A 220 -5.17 -4.18 -3.47
N HIS A 221 -5.23 -5.43 -3.88
CA HIS A 221 -5.22 -5.87 -5.28
C HIS A 221 -6.48 -6.64 -5.65
N GLY A 222 -6.83 -6.64 -6.94
CA GLY A 222 -7.69 -7.68 -7.51
C GLY A 222 -6.82 -8.87 -7.94
N ASP A 223 -7.36 -10.08 -7.85
CA ASP A 223 -6.62 -11.32 -8.15
C ASP A 223 -6.07 -11.38 -9.58
N ALA A 224 -6.87 -10.99 -10.56
CA ALA A 224 -6.44 -10.99 -11.95
C ALA A 224 -5.35 -9.92 -12.23
N ALA A 225 -5.47 -8.74 -11.61
CA ALA A 225 -4.48 -7.67 -11.76
C ALA A 225 -3.17 -8.02 -11.06
N PHE A 226 -3.23 -8.59 -9.87
CA PHE A 226 -2.05 -9.02 -9.12
C PHE A 226 -1.22 -10.04 -9.89
N ALA A 227 -1.88 -11.03 -10.49
CA ALA A 227 -1.20 -12.06 -11.27
C ALA A 227 -0.72 -11.58 -12.65
N GLY A 228 -1.40 -10.59 -13.26
CA GLY A 228 -1.23 -10.26 -14.67
C GLY A 228 -0.50 -8.95 -14.98
N GLN A 229 -0.49 -7.99 -14.04
CA GLN A 229 0.16 -6.70 -14.27
C GLN A 229 1.64 -6.74 -13.92
N GLY A 230 2.51 -6.46 -14.90
CA GLY A 230 3.98 -6.50 -14.73
C GLY A 230 4.51 -5.61 -13.60
N VAL A 231 3.87 -4.49 -13.35
CA VAL A 231 4.21 -3.55 -12.27
C VAL A 231 4.19 -4.20 -10.87
N VAL A 232 3.38 -5.24 -10.66
CA VAL A 232 3.36 -6.00 -9.40
C VAL A 232 4.68 -6.75 -9.20
N ALA A 233 5.16 -7.44 -10.24
CA ALA A 233 6.46 -8.13 -10.21
C ALA A 233 7.61 -7.14 -9.99
N GLU A 234 7.56 -5.98 -10.63
CA GLU A 234 8.57 -4.93 -10.47
C GLU A 234 8.59 -4.38 -9.03
N CYS A 235 7.41 -4.16 -8.40
CA CYS A 235 7.32 -3.76 -7.01
C CYS A 235 7.95 -4.80 -6.06
N PHE A 236 7.72 -6.09 -6.29
CA PHE A 236 8.39 -7.15 -5.53
C PHE A 236 9.90 -7.15 -5.76
N ALA A 237 10.36 -7.01 -7.00
CA ALA A 237 11.78 -6.93 -7.31
C ALA A 237 12.47 -5.73 -6.62
N MET A 238 11.76 -4.62 -6.42
CA MET A 238 12.26 -3.46 -5.68
C MET A 238 12.31 -3.65 -4.17
N SER A 239 11.47 -4.49 -3.58
CA SER A 239 11.17 -4.51 -2.15
C SER A 239 12.39 -4.74 -1.25
N GLY A 240 13.35 -5.56 -1.69
CA GLY A 240 14.59 -5.86 -0.98
C GLY A 240 15.77 -4.94 -1.32
N LEU A 241 15.66 -4.08 -2.33
CA LEU A 241 16.76 -3.25 -2.78
C LEU A 241 17.03 -2.07 -1.83
N PRO A 242 18.31 -1.76 -1.50
CA PRO A 242 18.65 -0.67 -0.58
C PRO A 242 18.01 0.67 -0.93
N GLY A 243 17.92 0.99 -2.21
CA GLY A 243 17.32 2.22 -2.72
C GLY A 243 15.81 2.30 -2.57
N HIS A 244 15.11 1.20 -2.56
CA HIS A 244 13.65 1.14 -2.64
C HIS A 244 12.98 0.57 -1.40
N ASN A 245 13.71 -0.19 -0.59
CA ASN A 245 13.19 -0.90 0.58
C ASN A 245 12.38 0.00 1.51
N THR A 246 11.14 -0.42 1.80
CA THR A 246 10.21 0.23 2.75
C THR A 246 10.03 -0.57 4.04
N GLY A 247 10.79 -1.66 4.23
CA GLY A 247 10.62 -2.58 5.36
C GLY A 247 9.43 -3.53 5.16
N GLY A 248 9.15 -3.87 3.90
CA GLY A 248 8.07 -4.79 3.52
C GLY A 248 6.71 -4.13 3.42
N THR A 249 5.88 -4.71 2.59
CA THR A 249 4.50 -4.31 2.30
C THR A 249 3.54 -5.41 2.75
N ILE A 250 2.38 -5.03 3.29
CA ILE A 250 1.27 -5.95 3.49
C ILE A 250 0.41 -5.92 2.24
N HIS A 251 0.44 -7.00 1.47
CA HIS A 251 -0.39 -7.16 0.28
C HIS A 251 -1.68 -7.89 0.65
N ILE A 252 -2.82 -7.37 0.22
CA ILE A 252 -4.13 -8.02 0.39
C ILE A 252 -4.74 -8.21 -0.99
N ILE A 253 -4.99 -9.44 -1.39
CA ILE A 253 -5.64 -9.76 -2.66
C ILE A 253 -7.12 -9.97 -2.39
N ILE A 254 -7.99 -9.14 -2.96
CA ILE A 254 -9.44 -9.39 -3.02
C ILE A 254 -9.65 -10.41 -4.13
N ASN A 255 -9.49 -11.70 -3.77
CA ASN A 255 -9.58 -12.81 -4.72
C ASN A 255 -11.04 -13.20 -4.94
N ASN A 256 -11.71 -12.45 -5.79
CA ASN A 256 -13.10 -12.74 -6.16
C ASN A 256 -13.23 -13.77 -7.29
N GLN A 257 -12.12 -14.37 -7.70
CA GLN A 257 -12.04 -15.50 -8.62
C GLN A 257 -12.55 -15.20 -10.04
N ILE A 258 -12.50 -13.93 -10.44
CA ILE A 258 -12.86 -13.48 -11.79
C ILE A 258 -12.18 -12.17 -12.15
N GLY A 259 -11.59 -12.09 -13.33
CA GLY A 259 -11.04 -10.85 -13.90
C GLY A 259 -11.96 -10.30 -14.96
N PHE A 260 -12.74 -9.24 -14.68
CA PHE A 260 -13.78 -8.72 -15.54
C PHE A 260 -14.82 -9.81 -15.88
N THR A 261 -14.65 -10.55 -17.00
CA THR A 261 -15.45 -11.72 -17.43
C THR A 261 -14.60 -12.99 -17.56
N THR A 262 -13.30 -12.91 -17.27
CA THR A 262 -12.34 -14.00 -17.45
C THR A 262 -12.19 -14.81 -16.17
N SER A 263 -12.46 -16.11 -16.23
CA SER A 263 -12.27 -17.03 -15.10
C SER A 263 -10.76 -17.32 -14.88
N PRO A 264 -10.35 -17.72 -13.66
CA PRO A 264 -8.95 -18.00 -13.33
C PRO A 264 -8.25 -18.99 -14.29
N ARG A 265 -8.98 -19.96 -14.80
CA ARG A 265 -8.47 -20.96 -15.76
C ARG A 265 -7.85 -20.33 -17.02
N PHE A 266 -8.35 -19.14 -17.42
CA PHE A 266 -7.86 -18.43 -18.61
C PHE A 266 -7.07 -17.17 -18.26
N ALA A 267 -6.97 -16.82 -16.97
CA ALA A 267 -6.35 -15.58 -16.52
C ALA A 267 -4.91 -15.75 -16.05
N ARG A 268 -4.52 -16.94 -15.61
CA ARG A 268 -3.18 -17.21 -15.10
C ARG A 268 -2.79 -18.68 -15.24
N SER A 269 -1.48 -18.93 -15.34
CA SER A 269 -0.92 -20.28 -15.41
C SER A 269 -0.69 -20.90 -14.03
N SER A 270 -0.51 -20.08 -13.01
CA SER A 270 -0.28 -20.53 -11.63
C SER A 270 -1.58 -20.92 -10.92
N PRO A 271 -1.55 -21.83 -9.91
CA PRO A 271 -2.70 -22.18 -9.10
C PRO A 271 -3.33 -20.98 -8.39
N TYR A 272 -2.49 -20.09 -7.82
CA TYR A 272 -2.94 -18.93 -7.06
C TYR A 272 -2.46 -17.61 -7.68
N PRO A 273 -3.22 -16.52 -7.56
CA PRO A 273 -2.75 -15.21 -8.00
C PRO A 273 -1.50 -14.75 -7.22
N SER A 274 -1.39 -15.20 -5.97
CA SER A 274 -0.30 -14.88 -5.05
C SER A 274 1.05 -15.54 -5.37
N ASP A 275 1.11 -16.49 -6.32
CA ASP A 275 2.35 -17.22 -6.63
C ASP A 275 3.49 -16.32 -7.09
N ILE A 276 3.20 -15.14 -7.66
CA ILE A 276 4.21 -14.15 -8.04
C ILE A 276 5.03 -13.65 -6.84
N ALA A 277 4.47 -13.65 -5.64
CA ALA A 277 5.18 -13.21 -4.43
C ALA A 277 6.26 -14.20 -3.97
N LYS A 278 6.23 -15.43 -4.46
CA LYS A 278 7.24 -16.45 -4.16
C LYS A 278 8.62 -16.08 -4.72
N MET A 279 8.69 -15.21 -5.74
CA MET A 279 9.97 -14.74 -6.29
C MET A 279 10.85 -14.01 -5.27
N VAL A 280 10.24 -13.40 -4.24
CA VAL A 280 10.94 -12.73 -3.13
C VAL A 280 10.77 -13.47 -1.81
N GLU A 281 10.32 -14.71 -1.86
CA GLU A 281 10.11 -15.57 -0.69
C GLU A 281 9.14 -14.99 0.35
N ALA A 282 8.17 -14.19 -0.09
CA ALA A 282 7.15 -13.66 0.81
C ALA A 282 6.19 -14.77 1.29
N PRO A 283 5.88 -14.88 2.60
CA PRO A 283 4.86 -15.81 3.06
C PRO A 283 3.49 -15.42 2.54
N ILE A 284 2.66 -16.43 2.25
CA ILE A 284 1.32 -16.27 1.71
C ILE A 284 0.32 -16.92 2.66
N ILE A 285 -0.75 -16.20 2.98
CA ILE A 285 -1.84 -16.66 3.83
C ILE A 285 -3.14 -16.62 3.02
N HIS A 286 -3.64 -17.79 2.65
CA HIS A 286 -4.95 -17.91 2.00
C HIS A 286 -6.04 -17.99 3.06
N VAL A 287 -7.08 -17.18 2.95
CA VAL A 287 -8.13 -17.16 3.96
C VAL A 287 -9.51 -17.05 3.32
N ASN A 288 -10.47 -17.82 3.84
CA ASN A 288 -11.87 -17.76 3.40
C ASN A 288 -12.52 -16.45 3.91
N GLY A 289 -12.96 -15.61 2.97
CA GLY A 289 -13.60 -14.32 3.23
C GLY A 289 -14.94 -14.41 3.99
N ASP A 290 -15.60 -15.56 3.96
CA ASP A 290 -16.83 -15.80 4.73
C ASP A 290 -16.58 -16.06 6.22
N ASP A 291 -15.32 -16.20 6.63
CA ASP A 291 -14.92 -16.32 8.04
C ASP A 291 -14.13 -15.10 8.49
N PRO A 292 -14.81 -14.02 8.96
CA PRO A 292 -14.14 -12.78 9.31
C PRO A 292 -13.20 -12.90 10.51
N GLU A 293 -13.41 -13.85 11.42
CA GLU A 293 -12.46 -14.13 12.51
C GLU A 293 -11.15 -14.69 11.95
N ALA A 294 -11.23 -15.62 10.99
CA ALA A 294 -10.06 -16.16 10.30
C ALA A 294 -9.32 -15.07 9.51
N VAL A 295 -10.06 -14.16 8.85
CA VAL A 295 -9.47 -13.03 8.11
C VAL A 295 -8.73 -12.07 9.03
N VAL A 296 -9.33 -11.69 10.17
CA VAL A 296 -8.70 -10.82 11.17
C VAL A 296 -7.44 -11.48 11.76
N TYR A 297 -7.48 -12.79 11.99
CA TYR A 297 -6.32 -13.53 12.48
C TYR A 297 -5.20 -13.62 11.42
N ALA A 298 -5.53 -13.89 10.17
CA ALA A 298 -4.58 -13.92 9.06
C ALA A 298 -3.85 -12.58 8.90
N THR A 299 -4.60 -11.47 8.94
CA THR A 299 -4.02 -10.12 8.84
C THR A 299 -3.20 -9.73 10.06
N ARG A 300 -3.54 -10.27 11.24
CA ARG A 300 -2.72 -10.12 12.45
C ARG A 300 -1.36 -10.78 12.26
N ILE A 301 -1.30 -12.05 11.83
CA ILE A 301 -0.04 -12.75 11.55
C ILE A 301 0.78 -12.00 10.49
N ALA A 302 0.16 -11.58 9.41
CA ALA A 302 0.81 -10.82 8.35
C ALA A 302 1.46 -9.54 8.87
N THR A 303 0.73 -8.79 9.71
CA THR A 303 1.25 -7.55 10.30
C THR A 303 2.40 -7.81 11.25
N GLU A 304 2.28 -8.82 12.11
CA GLU A 304 3.34 -9.23 13.05
C GLU A 304 4.61 -9.68 12.30
N PHE A 305 4.47 -10.45 11.21
CA PHE A 305 5.60 -10.86 10.36
C PHE A 305 6.31 -9.66 9.74
N ARG A 306 5.54 -8.77 9.09
CA ARG A 306 6.08 -7.54 8.49
C ARG A 306 6.85 -6.69 9.51
N LEU A 307 6.30 -6.51 10.71
CA LEU A 307 6.92 -5.69 11.75
C LEU A 307 8.19 -6.32 12.33
N LYS A 308 8.23 -7.65 12.38
CA LYS A 308 9.38 -8.37 12.92
C LYS A 308 10.53 -8.46 11.92
N PHE A 309 10.24 -8.81 10.68
CA PHE A 309 11.26 -9.14 9.69
C PHE A 309 11.49 -8.05 8.64
N ASN A 310 10.66 -7.01 8.61
CA ASN A 310 10.73 -5.96 7.56
C ASN A 310 10.68 -6.56 6.13
N ARG A 311 9.80 -7.53 5.90
CA ARG A 311 9.61 -8.25 4.64
C ARG A 311 8.17 -8.15 4.17
N ASP A 312 7.97 -8.35 2.87
CA ASP A 312 6.64 -8.45 2.26
C ASP A 312 5.89 -9.68 2.79
N VAL A 313 4.58 -9.56 2.82
CA VAL A 313 3.66 -10.65 3.18
C VAL A 313 2.36 -10.51 2.39
N VAL A 314 1.78 -11.62 1.97
CA VAL A 314 0.55 -11.64 1.18
C VAL A 314 -0.58 -12.31 1.94
N VAL A 315 -1.72 -11.66 1.97
CA VAL A 315 -3.00 -12.23 2.42
C VAL A 315 -3.91 -12.37 1.20
N ASP A 316 -4.16 -13.60 0.79
CA ASP A 316 -5.07 -13.93 -0.30
C ASP A 316 -6.47 -14.15 0.28
N LEU A 317 -7.32 -13.11 0.22
CA LEU A 317 -8.68 -13.10 0.71
C LEU A 317 -9.60 -13.72 -0.33
N ILE A 318 -9.86 -15.02 -0.23
CA ILE A 318 -10.72 -15.77 -1.14
C ILE A 318 -12.17 -15.40 -0.88
N CYS A 319 -12.80 -14.77 -1.84
CA CYS A 319 -14.15 -14.26 -1.75
C CYS A 319 -14.89 -14.40 -3.10
N TYR A 320 -15.93 -13.64 -3.31
CA TYR A 320 -16.67 -13.59 -4.57
C TYR A 320 -17.08 -12.14 -4.88
N ARG A 321 -17.49 -11.90 -6.11
CA ARG A 321 -18.05 -10.64 -6.56
C ARG A 321 -19.54 -10.80 -6.76
N ARG A 322 -20.38 -10.14 -5.96
CA ARG A 322 -21.84 -10.34 -5.98
C ARG A 322 -22.50 -9.82 -7.24
N HIS A 323 -22.05 -8.70 -7.77
CA HIS A 323 -22.57 -8.06 -8.97
C HIS A 323 -21.60 -8.22 -10.15
N GLY A 324 -21.87 -7.60 -11.31
CA GLY A 324 -20.95 -7.56 -12.44
C GLY A 324 -19.63 -6.84 -12.15
N HIS A 325 -18.83 -6.60 -13.18
CA HIS A 325 -17.61 -5.82 -13.02
C HIS A 325 -17.92 -4.42 -12.45
N ASN A 326 -18.99 -3.82 -12.93
CA ASN A 326 -19.64 -2.65 -12.34
C ASN A 326 -21.15 -2.92 -12.23
N GLU A 327 -21.89 -2.01 -11.66
CA GLU A 327 -23.32 -2.18 -11.35
C GLU A 327 -24.24 -2.13 -12.59
N GLY A 328 -23.73 -1.74 -13.74
CA GLY A 328 -24.46 -1.81 -15.03
C GLY A 328 -24.19 -3.08 -15.83
N ASP A 329 -23.35 -4.00 -15.30
CA ASP A 329 -22.95 -5.22 -15.98
C ASP A 329 -23.74 -6.43 -15.43
N GLU A 330 -24.30 -7.27 -16.33
CA GLU A 330 -24.99 -8.52 -15.95
C GLU A 330 -24.04 -9.72 -16.09
N PRO A 331 -23.48 -10.19 -14.98
CA PRO A 331 -22.43 -11.20 -15.02
C PRO A 331 -22.89 -12.62 -15.39
N SER A 332 -24.20 -12.89 -15.36
CA SER A 332 -24.72 -14.19 -15.77
C SER A 332 -24.65 -14.44 -17.27
N PHE A 333 -24.40 -13.38 -18.08
CA PHE A 333 -24.16 -13.56 -19.53
C PHE A 333 -22.93 -14.41 -19.81
N THR A 334 -21.92 -14.34 -18.98
CA THR A 334 -20.65 -15.06 -19.15
C THR A 334 -20.42 -16.16 -18.12
N GLN A 335 -20.88 -16.01 -16.88
CA GLN A 335 -20.71 -16.96 -15.78
C GLN A 335 -22.03 -17.39 -15.12
N PRO A 336 -22.97 -18.03 -15.85
CA PRO A 336 -24.32 -18.31 -15.35
C PRO A 336 -24.33 -19.25 -14.13
N LEU A 337 -23.48 -20.29 -14.11
CA LEU A 337 -23.43 -21.25 -13.00
C LEU A 337 -22.81 -20.65 -11.73
N MET A 338 -21.78 -19.85 -11.89
CA MET A 338 -21.12 -19.14 -10.78
C MET A 338 -22.13 -18.18 -10.13
N TYR A 339 -22.78 -17.35 -10.91
CA TYR A 339 -23.71 -16.36 -10.38
C TYR A 339 -25.03 -16.94 -9.87
N LYS A 340 -25.45 -18.10 -10.37
CA LYS A 340 -26.54 -18.85 -9.74
C LYS A 340 -26.21 -19.22 -8.28
N LYS A 341 -24.97 -19.66 -8.01
CA LYS A 341 -24.50 -19.96 -6.65
C LYS A 341 -24.35 -18.69 -5.81
N ILE A 342 -23.75 -17.64 -6.36
CA ILE A 342 -23.51 -16.37 -5.67
C ILE A 342 -24.84 -15.72 -5.24
N ARG A 343 -25.87 -15.73 -6.09
CA ARG A 343 -27.20 -15.16 -5.78
C ARG A 343 -27.89 -15.87 -4.62
N SER A 344 -27.69 -17.16 -4.46
CA SER A 344 -28.24 -17.95 -3.34
C SER A 344 -27.37 -17.93 -2.09
N HIS A 345 -26.12 -17.42 -2.19
CA HIS A 345 -25.19 -17.40 -1.07
C HIS A 345 -25.53 -16.25 -0.10
N PRO A 346 -25.66 -16.52 1.22
CA PRO A 346 -25.92 -15.47 2.19
C PRO A 346 -24.70 -14.54 2.31
N SER A 347 -24.93 -13.31 2.69
CA SER A 347 -23.85 -12.34 2.89
C SER A 347 -23.05 -12.61 4.16
N VAL A 348 -21.80 -12.10 4.19
CA VAL A 348 -20.85 -12.38 5.28
C VAL A 348 -21.39 -11.96 6.65
N TYR A 349 -22.03 -10.76 6.76
CA TYR A 349 -22.59 -10.36 8.06
C TYR A 349 -23.72 -11.28 8.53
N LYS A 350 -24.52 -11.86 7.60
CA LYS A 350 -25.56 -12.82 7.95
C LYS A 350 -24.98 -14.14 8.42
N ILE A 351 -23.97 -14.66 7.69
CA ILE A 351 -23.26 -15.88 8.09
C ILE A 351 -22.67 -15.71 9.47
N TYR A 352 -21.95 -14.63 9.68
CA TYR A 352 -21.28 -14.36 10.94
C TYR A 352 -22.25 -14.00 12.08
N GLY A 353 -23.24 -13.16 11.83
CA GLY A 353 -24.27 -12.82 12.81
C GLY A 353 -25.03 -14.07 13.30
N ASN A 354 -25.47 -14.94 12.39
CA ASN A 354 -26.13 -16.19 12.74
C ASN A 354 -25.20 -17.13 13.56
N LYS A 355 -23.89 -17.18 13.21
CA LYS A 355 -22.90 -17.90 14.02
C LYS A 355 -22.85 -17.35 15.45
N LEU A 356 -22.78 -16.02 15.64
CA LEU A 356 -22.72 -15.41 16.95
C LEU A 356 -24.00 -15.62 17.76
N VAL A 357 -25.15 -15.63 17.12
CA VAL A 357 -26.45 -15.97 17.77
C VAL A 357 -26.44 -17.43 18.21
N SER A 358 -26.01 -18.35 17.35
CA SER A 358 -25.95 -19.78 17.68
C SER A 358 -24.95 -20.12 18.79
N GLU A 359 -23.89 -19.32 18.94
CA GLU A 359 -22.90 -19.40 20.01
C GLU A 359 -23.35 -18.67 21.30
N ASN A 360 -24.54 -18.07 21.33
CA ASN A 360 -25.05 -17.21 22.42
C ASN A 360 -24.14 -16.03 22.74
N SER A 361 -23.33 -15.57 21.79
CA SER A 361 -22.49 -14.38 21.93
C SER A 361 -23.31 -13.09 21.85
N ILE A 362 -24.37 -13.07 21.03
CA ILE A 362 -25.37 -12.00 20.90
C ILE A 362 -26.77 -12.62 20.75
N THR A 363 -27.82 -11.80 20.88
CA THR A 363 -29.19 -12.23 20.56
C THR A 363 -29.59 -11.80 19.15
N GLN A 364 -30.67 -12.39 18.61
CA GLN A 364 -31.20 -12.01 17.31
C GLN A 364 -31.69 -10.56 17.28
N GLU A 365 -32.23 -10.08 18.40
CA GLU A 365 -32.69 -8.69 18.57
C GLU A 365 -31.53 -7.72 18.43
N VAL A 366 -30.38 -7.99 19.06
CA VAL A 366 -29.17 -7.18 18.96
C VAL A 366 -28.66 -7.11 17.52
N LEU A 367 -28.64 -8.26 16.80
CA LEU A 367 -28.26 -8.28 15.41
C LEU A 367 -29.18 -7.40 14.54
N ASN A 368 -30.49 -7.53 14.73
CA ASN A 368 -31.49 -6.77 13.97
C ASN A 368 -31.40 -5.26 14.28
N GLU A 369 -31.18 -4.91 15.55
CA GLU A 369 -31.05 -3.52 15.97
C GLU A 369 -29.78 -2.86 15.39
N ASN A 370 -28.65 -3.57 15.36
CA ASN A 370 -27.42 -3.06 14.75
C ASN A 370 -27.65 -2.70 13.27
N VAL A 371 -28.32 -3.58 12.50
CA VAL A 371 -28.63 -3.33 11.09
C VAL A 371 -29.59 -2.14 10.93
N LYS A 372 -30.64 -2.06 11.77
CA LYS A 372 -31.63 -0.99 11.73
C LYS A 372 -31.04 0.36 12.10
N SER A 373 -30.27 0.42 13.18
CA SER A 373 -29.61 1.64 13.65
C SER A 373 -28.64 2.19 12.60
N PHE A 374 -27.87 1.32 11.97
CA PHE A 374 -26.95 1.77 10.91
C PHE A 374 -27.70 2.27 9.67
N LYS A 375 -28.78 1.62 9.26
CA LYS A 375 -29.64 2.11 8.18
C LYS A 375 -30.23 3.49 8.50
N ASN A 376 -30.73 3.68 9.71
CA ASN A 376 -31.27 4.98 10.15
C ASN A 376 -30.18 6.07 10.09
N LEU A 377 -28.98 5.77 10.56
CA LEU A 377 -27.83 6.68 10.46
C LEU A 377 -27.58 7.10 9.00
N LEU A 378 -27.56 6.14 8.05
CA LEU A 378 -27.35 6.45 6.63
C LEU A 378 -28.50 7.30 6.06
N ASP A 379 -29.75 7.04 6.42
CA ASP A 379 -30.91 7.84 5.99
C ASP A 379 -30.81 9.30 6.52
N GLU A 380 -30.37 9.51 7.75
CA GLU A 380 -30.12 10.84 8.33
C GLU A 380 -28.98 11.57 7.61
N GLN A 381 -27.87 10.88 7.40
CA GLN A 381 -26.70 11.43 6.68
C GLN A 381 -27.06 11.79 5.23
N TYR A 382 -27.89 10.99 4.57
CA TYR A 382 -28.37 11.24 3.21
C TYR A 382 -29.26 12.50 3.14
N LYS A 383 -30.20 12.65 4.07
CA LYS A 383 -31.04 13.86 4.15
C LYS A 383 -30.20 15.11 4.37
N SER A 384 -29.16 15.01 5.21
CA SER A 384 -28.29 16.15 5.52
C SER A 384 -27.27 16.47 4.40
N ALA A 385 -27.04 15.55 3.46
CA ALA A 385 -26.10 15.73 2.36
C ALA A 385 -26.53 16.84 1.39
N LYS A 386 -27.84 17.06 1.20
CA LYS A 386 -28.37 18.10 0.31
C LYS A 386 -27.92 19.52 0.65
N ASN A 387 -27.68 19.78 1.94
CA ASN A 387 -27.23 21.08 2.44
C ASN A 387 -25.72 21.11 2.79
N TYR A 388 -24.99 20.06 2.43
CA TYR A 388 -23.58 19.95 2.77
C TYR A 388 -22.73 20.81 1.81
N LYS A 389 -21.99 21.76 2.40
CA LYS A 389 -20.97 22.52 1.66
C LYS A 389 -19.60 21.89 1.95
N PRO A 390 -18.95 21.28 0.95
CA PRO A 390 -17.65 20.67 1.15
C PRO A 390 -16.61 21.72 1.55
N LYS A 391 -15.89 21.44 2.64
CA LYS A 391 -14.69 22.21 2.97
C LYS A 391 -13.54 21.66 2.12
N ILE A 392 -12.72 22.56 1.60
CA ILE A 392 -11.50 22.17 0.87
C ILE A 392 -10.47 21.72 1.91
N GLU A 393 -10.27 20.41 2.03
CA GLU A 393 -9.39 19.80 3.06
C GLU A 393 -8.03 19.33 2.51
N TRP A 394 -7.73 19.56 1.22
CA TRP A 394 -6.54 18.96 0.60
C TRP A 394 -5.23 19.68 0.93
N PHE A 395 -5.27 20.90 1.43
CA PHE A 395 -4.08 21.68 1.81
C PHE A 395 -4.00 21.87 3.31
N GLU A 396 -4.13 20.80 4.08
CA GLU A 396 -3.91 20.83 5.52
C GLU A 396 -2.45 20.51 5.89
N GLY A 397 -2.05 20.90 7.09
CA GLY A 397 -0.71 20.66 7.60
C GLY A 397 0.39 21.37 6.78
N THR A 398 1.41 20.63 6.37
CA THR A 398 2.59 21.15 5.66
C THR A 398 2.26 21.76 4.30
N TRP A 399 1.18 21.33 3.65
CA TRP A 399 0.75 21.79 2.33
C TRP A 399 -0.04 23.08 2.36
N SER A 400 -0.57 23.52 3.52
CA SER A 400 -1.38 24.73 3.67
C SER A 400 -0.66 26.01 3.22
N ARG A 401 0.67 26.02 3.24
CA ARG A 401 1.52 27.16 2.79
C ARG A 401 1.67 27.27 1.27
N TYR A 402 1.34 26.20 0.51
CA TYR A 402 1.44 26.21 -0.93
C TYR A 402 0.13 26.67 -1.56
N LYS A 403 0.22 27.51 -2.58
CA LYS A 403 -0.95 28.00 -3.34
C LYS A 403 -0.72 27.74 -4.82
N PRO A 404 -1.77 27.43 -5.59
CA PRO A 404 -1.66 27.38 -7.05
C PRO A 404 -1.16 28.71 -7.58
N GLN A 405 -0.21 28.66 -8.51
CA GLN A 405 0.28 29.88 -9.17
C GLN A 405 -0.81 30.45 -10.07
N LYS A 406 -1.16 31.72 -9.87
CA LYS A 406 -2.15 32.43 -10.69
C LYS A 406 -1.43 33.18 -11.81
N GLY A 407 -1.96 33.13 -13.02
CA GLY A 407 -1.47 33.87 -14.18
C GLY A 407 -1.22 32.99 -15.40
N LYS A 408 -0.89 33.62 -16.55
CA LYS A 408 -0.64 32.92 -17.82
C LYS A 408 0.73 32.25 -17.86
N ASP A 409 1.74 32.79 -17.18
CA ASP A 409 3.05 32.17 -17.07
C ASP A 409 3.15 31.42 -15.73
N LYS A 410 3.04 30.08 -15.82
CA LYS A 410 3.15 29.19 -14.66
C LYS A 410 4.60 28.80 -14.33
N ARG A 411 5.59 29.32 -15.08
CA ARG A 411 7.00 29.06 -14.84
C ARG A 411 7.51 30.03 -13.77
N GLY A 412 8.20 29.48 -12.77
CA GLY A 412 8.88 30.29 -11.76
C GLY A 412 10.16 30.89 -12.31
N VAL A 413 10.74 31.82 -11.54
CA VAL A 413 12.12 32.29 -11.78
C VAL A 413 13.06 31.18 -11.34
N THR A 414 13.78 30.56 -12.29
CA THR A 414 14.70 29.44 -12.04
C THR A 414 16.17 29.84 -12.19
N GLY A 415 16.46 31.14 -12.42
CA GLY A 415 17.82 31.66 -12.48
C GLY A 415 18.52 31.52 -11.13
N TYR A 416 19.82 31.23 -11.17
CA TYR A 416 20.65 31.09 -9.99
C TYR A 416 21.89 32.00 -10.13
N ASP A 417 22.45 32.42 -9.00
CA ASP A 417 23.61 33.34 -8.97
C ASP A 417 24.84 32.70 -9.63
N GLU A 418 25.44 33.40 -10.59
CA GLU A 418 26.58 32.92 -11.37
C GLU A 418 27.81 32.63 -10.51
N VAL A 419 28.09 33.47 -9.52
CA VAL A 419 29.27 33.31 -8.63
C VAL A 419 29.12 32.02 -7.82
N LYS A 420 27.89 31.74 -7.35
CA LYS A 420 27.58 30.48 -6.64
C LYS A 420 27.68 29.28 -7.57
N LEU A 421 27.19 29.38 -8.84
CA LEU A 421 27.32 28.27 -9.81
C LEU A 421 28.79 27.93 -10.10
N ARG A 422 29.64 28.95 -10.28
CA ARG A 422 31.08 28.76 -10.45
C ARG A 422 31.72 28.10 -9.23
N LYS A 423 31.34 28.54 -8.02
CA LYS A 423 31.81 27.91 -6.78
C LYS A 423 31.40 26.43 -6.69
N ILE A 424 30.16 26.11 -7.00
CA ILE A 424 29.67 24.71 -7.04
C ILE A 424 30.48 23.92 -8.07
N SER A 425 30.64 24.47 -9.30
CA SER A 425 31.42 23.84 -10.36
C SER A 425 32.84 23.49 -9.92
N ASN A 426 33.54 24.42 -9.29
CA ASN A 426 34.88 24.20 -8.76
C ASN A 426 34.91 23.06 -7.74
N LYS A 427 33.93 23.00 -6.86
CA LYS A 427 33.85 21.95 -5.83
C LYS A 427 33.59 20.56 -6.38
N ILE A 428 32.72 20.43 -7.40
CA ILE A 428 32.33 19.14 -7.94
C ILE A 428 33.22 18.65 -9.08
N ASN A 429 33.93 19.53 -9.79
CA ASN A 429 34.73 19.16 -10.97
C ASN A 429 36.23 19.11 -10.72
N ILE A 430 36.74 19.73 -9.65
CA ILE A 430 38.15 19.58 -9.23
C ILE A 430 38.25 18.31 -8.38
N ILE A 431 38.72 17.23 -8.98
CA ILE A 431 38.88 15.95 -8.30
C ILE A 431 40.33 15.79 -7.85
N SER A 432 40.52 15.58 -6.56
CA SER A 432 41.83 15.38 -5.95
C SER A 432 42.48 14.07 -6.44
N GLU A 433 43.81 14.07 -6.63
CA GLU A 433 44.58 12.93 -7.20
C GLU A 433 44.48 11.66 -6.33
N ASP A 434 44.34 11.81 -4.99
CA ASP A 434 44.17 10.68 -4.06
C ASP A 434 42.91 9.85 -4.34
N LYS A 435 41.95 10.39 -5.07
CA LYS A 435 40.73 9.65 -5.49
C LYS A 435 41.00 8.62 -6.58
N ASN A 436 42.17 8.65 -7.21
CA ASN A 436 42.61 7.67 -8.25
C ASN A 436 41.53 7.37 -9.30
N VAL A 437 40.87 8.42 -9.79
CA VAL A 437 39.78 8.29 -10.77
C VAL A 437 40.35 7.97 -12.16
N HIS A 438 39.60 7.22 -12.97
CA HIS A 438 40.00 6.86 -14.33
C HIS A 438 40.34 8.11 -15.16
N LYS A 439 41.45 8.07 -15.90
CA LYS A 439 42.02 9.21 -16.67
C LYS A 439 41.01 9.89 -17.61
N THR A 440 40.15 9.11 -18.29
CA THR A 440 39.13 9.65 -19.19
C THR A 440 38.09 10.46 -18.40
N ILE A 441 37.69 9.99 -17.23
CA ILE A 441 36.72 10.68 -16.36
C ILE A 441 37.32 11.99 -15.85
N SER A 442 38.58 11.99 -15.42
CA SER A 442 39.30 13.22 -15.03
C SER A 442 39.30 14.27 -16.15
N LYS A 443 39.50 13.85 -17.43
CA LYS A 443 39.38 14.76 -18.57
C LYS A 443 37.99 15.33 -18.77
N ILE A 444 36.96 14.52 -18.61
CA ILE A 444 35.53 14.97 -18.69
C ILE A 444 35.26 16.03 -17.65
N PHE A 445 35.66 15.82 -16.39
CA PHE A 445 35.47 16.78 -15.31
C PHE A 445 36.22 18.09 -15.55
N LYS A 446 37.43 18.02 -16.11
CA LYS A 446 38.20 19.23 -16.53
C LYS A 446 37.46 20.03 -17.60
N LEU A 447 36.90 19.35 -18.63
CA LEU A 447 36.12 20.00 -19.69
C LEU A 447 34.84 20.66 -19.14
N ARG A 448 34.16 20.04 -18.18
CA ARG A 448 33.01 20.62 -17.49
C ARG A 448 33.39 21.89 -16.74
N LEU A 449 34.47 21.84 -15.99
CA LEU A 449 34.99 23.01 -15.30
C LEU A 449 35.25 24.16 -16.27
N GLU A 450 36.00 23.90 -17.36
CA GLU A 450 36.32 24.89 -18.38
C GLU A 450 35.06 25.49 -19.05
N SER A 451 34.03 24.70 -19.31
CA SER A 451 32.77 25.16 -19.91
C SER A 451 32.04 26.16 -19.00
N VAL A 452 32.00 25.87 -17.70
CA VAL A 452 31.38 26.78 -16.70
C VAL A 452 32.22 28.05 -16.52
N GLU A 453 33.55 27.96 -16.54
CA GLU A 453 34.44 29.13 -16.47
C GLU A 453 34.27 30.03 -17.70
N LYS A 454 34.13 29.48 -18.88
CA LYS A 454 33.89 30.21 -20.12
C LYS A 454 32.47 30.78 -20.21
N GLY A 455 31.51 30.19 -19.49
CA GLY A 455 30.08 30.55 -19.51
C GLY A 455 29.32 30.08 -20.77
N PHE A 456 29.88 29.16 -21.56
CA PHE A 456 29.23 28.58 -22.74
C PHE A 456 29.71 27.15 -22.99
N GLY A 457 28.91 26.39 -23.79
CA GLY A 457 29.18 24.99 -24.07
C GLY A 457 28.89 24.08 -22.88
N ILE A 458 28.02 24.48 -21.98
CA ILE A 458 27.57 23.69 -20.84
C ILE A 458 26.66 22.58 -21.35
N ASP A 459 27.09 21.34 -21.18
CA ASP A 459 26.30 20.17 -21.56
C ASP A 459 25.18 19.87 -20.53
N TRP A 460 24.27 18.97 -20.91
CA TRP A 460 23.14 18.59 -20.06
C TRP A 460 23.59 18.08 -18.68
N SER A 461 24.60 17.22 -18.65
CA SER A 461 25.09 16.60 -17.41
C SER A 461 25.73 17.60 -16.47
N THR A 462 26.44 18.58 -17.03
CA THR A 462 27.01 19.68 -16.26
C THR A 462 25.91 20.56 -15.69
N ALA A 463 24.90 20.93 -16.50
CA ALA A 463 23.74 21.69 -16.04
C ALA A 463 22.94 20.96 -14.96
N GLU A 464 22.70 19.64 -15.12
CA GLU A 464 22.06 18.79 -14.13
C GLU A 464 22.83 18.79 -12.79
N SER A 465 24.14 18.63 -12.86
CA SER A 465 24.98 18.61 -11.66
C SER A 465 24.99 19.97 -10.93
N LEU A 466 24.99 21.07 -11.67
CA LEU A 466 24.89 22.42 -11.10
C LEU A 466 23.51 22.66 -10.45
N ALA A 467 22.44 22.22 -11.08
CA ALA A 467 21.07 22.30 -10.54
C ALA A 467 20.94 21.48 -9.24
N PHE A 468 21.44 20.24 -9.21
CA PHE A 468 21.46 19.46 -7.98
C PHE A 468 22.31 20.12 -6.90
N GLY A 469 23.49 20.62 -7.25
CA GLY A 469 24.38 21.31 -6.33
C GLY A 469 23.75 22.55 -5.70
N SER A 470 23.02 23.35 -6.49
CA SER A 470 22.32 24.54 -5.98
C SER A 470 21.23 24.17 -4.98
N LEU A 471 20.41 23.14 -5.27
CA LEU A 471 19.40 22.64 -4.35
C LEU A 471 19.99 22.13 -3.03
N LEU A 472 21.11 21.42 -3.09
CA LEU A 472 21.79 20.90 -1.90
C LEU A 472 22.29 22.04 -1.00
N GLU A 473 22.86 23.11 -1.56
CA GLU A 473 23.29 24.30 -0.82
C GLU A 473 22.11 25.10 -0.24
N GLU A 474 20.97 25.15 -0.95
CA GLU A 474 19.73 25.77 -0.49
C GLU A 474 19.03 24.97 0.61
N GLY A 475 19.53 23.79 0.94
CA GLY A 475 19.00 22.97 2.03
C GLY A 475 17.97 21.93 1.59
N TYR A 476 17.88 21.64 0.29
CA TYR A 476 17.00 20.58 -0.25
C TYR A 476 17.81 19.31 -0.52
N PRO A 477 17.45 18.17 0.06
CA PRO A 477 18.06 16.90 -0.30
C PRO A 477 17.60 16.48 -1.71
N VAL A 478 18.51 15.91 -2.48
CA VAL A 478 18.21 15.40 -3.83
C VAL A 478 18.39 13.88 -3.82
N ARG A 479 17.41 13.17 -4.39
CA ARG A 479 17.45 11.72 -4.54
C ARG A 479 17.30 11.34 -6.01
N LEU A 480 18.28 10.64 -6.56
CA LEU A 480 18.31 10.12 -7.91
C LEU A 480 18.40 8.60 -7.86
N VAL A 481 17.37 7.92 -8.31
CA VAL A 481 17.26 6.45 -8.29
C VAL A 481 16.73 5.97 -9.63
N GLY A 482 17.37 4.96 -10.20
CA GLY A 482 16.98 4.37 -11.46
C GLY A 482 18.11 3.54 -12.03
N GLN A 483 17.88 2.94 -13.19
CA GLN A 483 18.90 2.21 -13.90
C GLN A 483 20.07 3.13 -14.28
N ASP A 484 21.30 2.70 -14.01
CA ASP A 484 22.52 3.43 -14.31
C ASP A 484 22.57 4.88 -13.77
N SER A 485 21.88 5.19 -12.68
CA SER A 485 21.80 6.56 -12.15
C SER A 485 23.16 7.17 -11.80
N GLY A 486 24.10 6.36 -11.33
CA GLY A 486 25.43 6.81 -10.94
C GLY A 486 26.28 7.25 -12.12
N ARG A 487 26.26 6.52 -13.22
CA ARG A 487 27.04 6.79 -14.43
C ARG A 487 26.24 7.57 -15.48
N GLY A 488 24.97 7.27 -15.61
CA GLY A 488 24.12 7.58 -16.74
C GLY A 488 24.22 6.51 -17.83
N THR A 489 23.07 6.11 -18.43
CA THR A 489 23.01 5.08 -19.46
C THR A 489 23.94 5.41 -20.63
N PHE A 490 24.03 6.66 -21.02
CA PHE A 490 24.88 7.15 -22.11
C PHE A 490 26.29 7.56 -21.64
N SER A 491 26.73 7.13 -20.46
CA SER A 491 28.03 7.51 -19.88
C SER A 491 28.23 9.03 -19.77
N GLN A 492 27.16 9.76 -19.45
CA GLN A 492 27.15 11.22 -19.43
C GLN A 492 27.23 11.80 -18.03
N ARG A 493 26.60 11.16 -17.00
CA ARG A 493 26.43 11.78 -15.66
C ARG A 493 27.67 11.70 -14.80
N HIS A 494 28.18 10.52 -14.55
CA HIS A 494 29.33 10.24 -13.67
C HIS A 494 29.21 10.92 -12.29
N SER A 495 28.02 10.85 -11.66
CA SER A 495 27.81 11.38 -10.32
C SER A 495 28.45 10.53 -9.21
N VAL A 496 28.81 9.29 -9.52
CA VAL A 496 29.58 8.38 -8.66
C VAL A 496 30.90 8.05 -9.34
N LEU A 497 32.00 8.45 -8.71
CA LEU A 497 33.34 8.14 -9.13
C LEU A 497 33.85 6.91 -8.38
N ARG A 498 34.65 6.09 -9.06
CA ARG A 498 35.27 4.89 -8.49
C ARG A 498 36.78 5.05 -8.45
N ASN A 499 37.35 4.82 -7.28
CA ASN A 499 38.79 4.70 -7.13
C ASN A 499 39.25 3.43 -7.88
N GLN A 500 40.24 3.57 -8.75
CA GLN A 500 40.71 2.50 -9.60
C GLN A 500 41.62 1.46 -8.87
N ILE A 501 41.99 1.74 -7.61
CA ILE A 501 42.81 0.86 -6.79
C ILE A 501 41.97 -0.02 -5.89
N ASP A 502 41.04 0.57 -5.14
CA ASP A 502 40.29 -0.09 -4.06
C ASP A 502 38.77 -0.12 -4.27
N ASN A 503 38.28 0.40 -5.43
CA ASN A 503 36.86 0.48 -5.80
C ASN A 503 36.00 1.33 -4.83
N THR A 504 36.57 2.13 -3.96
CA THR A 504 35.81 3.02 -3.10
C THR A 504 35.03 4.06 -3.92
N ARG A 505 33.88 4.47 -3.39
CA ARG A 505 32.96 5.40 -4.04
C ARG A 505 33.23 6.83 -3.56
N TYR A 506 33.32 7.75 -4.49
CA TYR A 506 33.34 9.18 -4.23
C TYR A 506 32.19 9.86 -4.98
N ILE A 507 31.43 10.70 -4.28
CA ILE A 507 30.28 11.43 -4.84
C ILE A 507 30.60 12.92 -4.72
N PRO A 508 31.01 13.59 -5.81
CA PRO A 508 31.41 15.01 -5.78
C PRO A 508 30.32 15.92 -5.19
N LEU A 509 29.06 15.71 -5.56
CA LEU A 509 27.90 16.46 -5.09
C LEU A 509 27.68 16.39 -3.57
N ASN A 510 28.28 15.46 -2.85
CA ASN A 510 28.24 15.42 -1.39
C ASN A 510 29.41 16.17 -0.71
N ASN A 511 30.22 16.87 -1.49
CA ASN A 511 31.43 17.53 -1.03
C ASN A 511 31.50 19.02 -1.46
N ILE A 512 30.36 19.69 -1.60
CA ILE A 512 30.28 21.10 -1.96
C ILE A 512 30.54 21.97 -0.74
N SER A 513 29.85 21.69 0.39
CA SER A 513 30.02 22.41 1.67
C SER A 513 29.57 21.54 2.85
N ASP A 514 30.06 21.88 4.06
CA ASP A 514 29.68 21.14 5.31
C ASP A 514 28.20 21.34 5.71
N LYS A 515 27.55 22.37 5.18
CA LYS A 515 26.16 22.72 5.53
C LYS A 515 25.13 22.20 4.52
N GLN A 516 25.56 21.67 3.40
CA GLN A 516 24.68 21.16 2.35
C GLN A 516 23.81 19.99 2.81
N LYS A 517 22.76 19.71 2.06
CA LYS A 517 22.00 18.48 2.20
C LYS A 517 22.64 17.34 1.40
N GLN A 518 22.17 16.13 1.65
CA GLN A 518 22.69 14.93 1.02
C GLN A 518 22.14 14.73 -0.40
N PHE A 519 23.02 14.40 -1.32
CA PHE A 519 22.70 13.81 -2.61
C PHE A 519 22.71 12.28 -2.49
N GLU A 520 21.56 11.64 -2.62
CA GLU A 520 21.43 10.19 -2.65
C GLU A 520 21.33 9.73 -4.11
N VAL A 521 22.32 8.97 -4.57
CA VAL A 521 22.31 8.38 -5.91
C VAL A 521 22.43 6.88 -5.79
N VAL A 522 21.47 6.16 -6.38
CA VAL A 522 21.36 4.70 -6.27
C VAL A 522 21.04 4.11 -7.64
N ASP A 523 21.89 3.19 -8.08
CA ASP A 523 21.57 2.37 -9.23
C ASP A 523 20.47 1.37 -8.86
N SER A 524 19.50 1.21 -9.75
CA SER A 524 18.38 0.30 -9.62
C SER A 524 18.41 -0.76 -10.71
N PHE A 525 17.54 -1.74 -10.63
CA PHE A 525 17.38 -2.77 -11.63
C PHE A 525 16.70 -2.22 -12.90
N LEU A 526 16.79 -2.99 -13.98
CA LEU A 526 16.08 -2.71 -15.23
C LEU A 526 14.57 -2.89 -15.01
N SER A 527 13.78 -1.86 -15.19
CA SER A 527 12.33 -1.89 -15.07
C SER A 527 11.67 -0.91 -16.02
N GLU A 528 10.37 -1.06 -16.22
CA GLU A 528 9.53 -0.10 -16.95
C GLU A 528 9.06 1.06 -16.07
N LEU A 529 9.23 0.97 -14.74
CA LEU A 529 8.83 1.99 -13.75
C LEU A 529 9.85 3.12 -13.62
#